data_fb4cc29868c4988dda77de864c9cad98
#
_entry.id   fb4cc29868c4988dda77de864c9cad98
#
_cell.length_a   1.000
_cell.length_b   1.000
_cell.length_c   1.000
_cell.angle_alpha   90.00
_cell.angle_beta   90.00
_cell.angle_gamma   90.00
#
_symmetry.space_group_name_H-M   'P 1'
#
loop_
_entity.id
_entity.type
_entity.pdbx_description
1 polymer ?
#
loop_
_entity_poly.entity_id
_entity_poly.type
_entity_poly.pdbx_seq_one_letter_code
_entity_poly.pdbx_strand_id
1 'polypeptide(L)'
;MFKRSEKGLFGTYVHRDENNNITGTSEPNPLFRKEMIHKDSSGKITGRSSPDFGGGFVHYDENNNVTGKSVKSPFGGYVNYDANGNAIGRSEEAFGGGFVHKNK
;
A
#
# COMPACT_ATOMS: atom_id res chain seq x y z
N MET A 1 12.51 6.10 -12.70
CA MET A 1 12.28 5.00 -11.76
C MET A 1 11.01 5.21 -10.98
N PHE A 2 10.36 4.15 -10.58
CA PHE A 2 9.10 4.22 -9.87
C PHE A 2 9.27 3.81 -8.41
N LYS A 3 8.36 4.29 -7.56
CA LYS A 3 8.25 3.79 -6.19
C LYS A 3 7.83 2.34 -6.24
N ARG A 4 8.26 1.56 -5.27
CA ARG A 4 7.93 0.15 -5.24
C ARG A 4 7.78 -0.37 -3.81
N SER A 5 7.11 -1.49 -3.68
CA SER A 5 6.97 -2.22 -2.43
C SER A 5 7.50 -3.63 -2.66
N GLU A 6 8.44 -4.03 -1.83
CA GLU A 6 9.05 -5.36 -1.93
C GLU A 6 8.54 -6.24 -0.81
N LYS A 7 8.21 -7.48 -1.16
CA LYS A 7 7.73 -8.45 -0.18
C LYS A 7 8.88 -8.90 0.70
N GLY A 8 8.71 -8.73 2.01
CA GLY A 8 9.66 -9.20 3.01
C GLY A 8 9.20 -10.51 3.64
N LEU A 9 9.77 -10.82 4.80
CA LEU A 9 9.42 -12.02 5.55
C LEU A 9 8.10 -11.81 6.31
N PHE A 10 7.39 -12.90 6.58
CA PHE A 10 6.18 -12.91 7.41
C PHE A 10 5.05 -12.01 6.91
N GLY A 11 4.96 -11.84 5.58
CA GLY A 11 3.89 -11.04 4.99
C GLY A 11 4.09 -9.55 5.07
N THR A 12 5.28 -9.09 5.43
CA THR A 12 5.59 -7.67 5.46
C THR A 12 6.01 -7.18 4.08
N TYR A 13 5.93 -5.85 3.89
CA TYR A 13 6.41 -5.19 2.68
C TYR A 13 7.31 -4.04 3.05
N VAL A 14 8.38 -3.85 2.28
CA VAL A 14 9.27 -2.70 2.42
C VAL A 14 8.97 -1.77 1.26
N HIS A 15 8.71 -0.50 1.56
CA HIS A 15 8.40 0.51 0.56
C HIS A 15 9.64 1.34 0.27
N ARG A 16 9.91 1.55 -1.03
CA ARG A 16 11.08 2.31 -1.48
C ARG A 16 10.65 3.40 -2.45
N ASP A 17 11.36 4.53 -2.41
CA ASP A 17 11.13 5.62 -3.35
C ASP A 17 11.87 5.37 -4.67
N GLU A 18 11.83 6.35 -5.55
CA GLU A 18 12.46 6.26 -6.88
C GLU A 18 13.97 6.13 -6.81
N ASN A 19 14.57 6.60 -5.72
CA ASN A 19 16.02 6.54 -5.49
C ASN A 19 16.44 5.29 -4.72
N ASN A 20 15.50 4.36 -4.50
CA ASN A 20 15.73 3.10 -3.79
C ASN A 20 15.94 3.27 -2.28
N ASN A 21 15.55 4.41 -1.72
CA ASN A 21 15.60 4.64 -0.28
C ASN A 21 14.35 4.05 0.37
N ILE A 22 14.50 3.45 1.55
CA ILE A 22 13.37 2.92 2.30
C ILE A 22 12.57 4.08 2.86
N THR A 23 11.28 4.14 2.49
CA THR A 23 10.36 5.17 2.98
C THR A 23 9.46 4.67 4.09
N GLY A 24 9.32 3.35 4.22
CA GLY A 24 8.48 2.78 5.26
C GLY A 24 8.28 1.30 5.04
N THR A 25 7.40 0.74 5.87
CA THR A 25 7.07 -0.69 5.81
C THR A 25 5.58 -0.86 6.02
N SER A 26 5.07 -2.02 5.61
CA SER A 26 3.70 -2.43 5.90
C SER A 26 3.76 -3.85 6.45
N GLU A 27 3.04 -4.08 7.53
CA GLU A 27 3.02 -5.40 8.16
C GLU A 27 1.60 -5.81 8.52
N PRO A 28 1.28 -7.12 8.55
CA PRO A 28 -0.04 -7.56 8.93
C PRO A 28 -0.37 -7.14 10.37
N ASN A 29 -1.62 -6.71 10.58
CA ASN A 29 -2.10 -6.42 11.92
C ASN A 29 -2.28 -7.74 12.66
N PRO A 30 -1.66 -7.94 13.84
CA PRO A 30 -1.74 -9.20 14.56
C PRO A 30 -3.15 -9.52 15.05
N LEU A 31 -4.01 -8.52 15.22
CA LEU A 31 -5.39 -8.72 15.66
C LEU A 31 -6.34 -8.95 14.47
N PHE A 32 -6.08 -8.28 13.33
CA PHE A 32 -6.92 -8.38 12.14
C PHE A 32 -6.00 -8.67 10.95
N ARG A 33 -5.76 -9.94 10.68
CA ARG A 33 -4.73 -10.39 9.74
C ARG A 33 -4.88 -9.85 8.32
N LYS A 34 -6.09 -9.47 7.92
CA LYS A 34 -6.32 -8.92 6.58
C LYS A 34 -6.00 -7.43 6.48
N GLU A 35 -5.83 -6.78 7.64
CA GLU A 35 -5.41 -5.38 7.67
C GLU A 35 -3.90 -5.28 7.68
N MET A 36 -3.40 -4.20 7.08
CA MET A 36 -1.97 -3.91 7.07
C MET A 36 -1.73 -2.62 7.84
N ILE A 37 -0.71 -2.63 8.67
CA ILE A 37 -0.26 -1.45 9.40
C ILE A 37 0.92 -0.86 8.66
N HIS A 38 0.86 0.44 8.37
CA HIS A 38 1.92 1.15 7.65
C HIS A 38 2.77 1.95 8.62
N LYS A 39 4.09 1.86 8.44
CA LYS A 39 5.05 2.58 9.27
C LYS A 39 6.00 3.35 8.38
N ASP A 40 6.52 4.49 8.89
CA ASP A 40 7.55 5.24 8.18
C ASP A 40 8.92 4.60 8.41
N SER A 41 9.97 5.22 7.87
CA SER A 41 11.34 4.67 7.96
C SER A 41 11.89 4.67 9.38
N SER A 42 11.28 5.44 10.29
CA SER A 42 11.68 5.44 11.70
C SER A 42 10.90 4.44 12.55
N GLY A 43 9.93 3.74 11.94
CA GLY A 43 9.11 2.77 12.65
C GLY A 43 7.84 3.32 13.26
N LYS A 44 7.52 4.59 13.02
CA LYS A 44 6.30 5.21 13.53
C LYS A 44 5.12 4.80 12.67
N ILE A 45 3.99 4.45 13.30
CA ILE A 45 2.77 4.10 12.57
C ILE A 45 2.21 5.34 11.89
N THR A 46 2.01 5.26 10.56
CA THR A 46 1.48 6.36 9.76
C THR A 46 0.06 6.10 9.29
N GLY A 47 -0.41 4.86 9.36
CA GLY A 47 -1.75 4.53 8.93
C GLY A 47 -1.97 3.03 8.82
N ARG A 48 -3.07 2.67 8.18
CA ARG A 48 -3.41 1.26 7.96
C ARG A 48 -4.27 1.11 6.71
N SER A 49 -4.36 -0.11 6.21
CA SER A 49 -5.22 -0.44 5.08
C SER A 49 -6.10 -1.62 5.49
N SER A 50 -7.41 -1.49 5.24
CA SER A 50 -8.38 -2.54 5.51
C SER A 50 -8.92 -3.09 4.20
N PRO A 51 -9.14 -4.40 4.09
CA PRO A 51 -9.69 -4.97 2.86
C PRO A 51 -11.12 -4.50 2.61
N ASP A 52 -11.40 -4.26 1.32
CA ASP A 52 -12.72 -3.88 0.84
C ASP A 52 -13.37 -5.10 0.19
N PHE A 53 -14.69 -5.05 0.02
CA PHE A 53 -15.47 -6.16 -0.53
C PHE A 53 -15.10 -6.55 -1.96
N GLY A 54 -14.61 -5.64 -2.76
CA GLY A 54 -14.25 -5.92 -4.14
C GLY A 54 -12.83 -6.44 -4.36
N GLY A 55 -12.12 -6.81 -3.28
CA GLY A 55 -10.74 -7.28 -3.38
C GLY A 55 -9.71 -6.15 -3.32
N GLY A 56 -10.15 -4.94 -3.04
CA GLY A 56 -9.26 -3.80 -2.86
C GLY A 56 -9.05 -3.48 -1.38
N PHE A 57 -8.58 -2.26 -1.14
CA PHE A 57 -8.29 -1.79 0.22
C PHE A 57 -8.72 -0.35 0.40
N VAL A 58 -9.15 -0.03 1.62
CA VAL A 58 -9.37 1.36 2.04
C VAL A 58 -8.20 1.75 2.92
N HIS A 59 -7.61 2.91 2.66
CA HIS A 59 -6.43 3.40 3.38
C HIS A 59 -6.82 4.47 4.38
N TYR A 60 -6.27 4.37 5.58
CA TYR A 60 -6.54 5.30 6.69
C TYR A 60 -5.21 5.89 7.17
N ASP A 61 -5.26 7.12 7.67
CA ASP A 61 -4.11 7.73 8.32
C ASP A 61 -4.04 7.31 9.80
N GLU A 62 -3.08 7.87 10.53
CA GLU A 62 -2.88 7.56 11.95
C GLU A 62 -4.03 8.06 12.84
N ASN A 63 -4.82 9.00 12.35
CA ASN A 63 -5.99 9.52 13.04
C ASN A 63 -7.29 8.83 12.61
N ASN A 64 -7.17 7.77 11.81
CA ASN A 64 -8.29 6.97 11.34
C ASN A 64 -9.18 7.68 10.30
N ASN A 65 -8.64 8.69 9.63
CA ASN A 65 -9.31 9.35 8.51
C ASN A 65 -8.98 8.63 7.22
N VAL A 66 -9.97 8.50 6.33
CA VAL A 66 -9.75 7.87 5.02
C VAL A 66 -8.86 8.78 4.18
N THR A 67 -7.75 8.24 3.71
CA THR A 67 -6.82 8.95 2.82
C THR A 67 -6.96 8.54 1.37
N GLY A 68 -7.60 7.41 1.11
CA GLY A 68 -7.77 6.92 -0.24
C GLY A 68 -8.17 5.46 -0.25
N LYS A 69 -8.14 4.87 -1.42
CA LYS A 69 -8.41 3.45 -1.57
C LYS A 69 -7.69 2.89 -2.78
N SER A 70 -7.51 1.57 -2.79
CA SER A 70 -6.97 0.85 -3.94
C SER A 70 -8.02 -0.14 -4.39
N VAL A 71 -8.36 -0.11 -5.68
CA VAL A 71 -9.36 -1.00 -6.26
C VAL A 71 -8.66 -1.97 -7.20
N LYS A 72 -8.97 -3.25 -7.05
CA LYS A 72 -8.36 -4.28 -7.87
C LYS A 72 -8.72 -4.08 -9.34
N SER A 73 -7.70 -4.07 -10.19
CA SER A 73 -7.88 -3.93 -11.63
C SER A 73 -8.15 -5.30 -12.26
N PRO A 74 -9.03 -5.39 -13.26
CA PRO A 74 -9.25 -6.65 -13.97
C PRO A 74 -8.04 -7.15 -14.77
N PHE A 75 -7.05 -6.26 -14.98
CA PHE A 75 -5.82 -6.62 -15.69
C PHE A 75 -4.64 -6.90 -14.75
N GLY A 76 -4.93 -7.12 -13.47
CA GLY A 76 -3.90 -7.30 -12.44
C GLY A 76 -3.53 -5.96 -11.81
N GLY A 77 -2.96 -6.01 -10.60
CA GLY A 77 -2.61 -4.80 -9.87
C GLY A 77 -3.82 -4.05 -9.34
N TYR A 78 -3.59 -2.80 -8.98
CA TYR A 78 -4.60 -1.94 -8.33
C TYR A 78 -4.57 -0.54 -8.92
N VAL A 79 -5.73 0.09 -8.99
CA VAL A 79 -5.84 1.53 -9.27
C VAL A 79 -6.00 2.24 -7.94
N ASN A 80 -5.20 3.26 -7.71
CA ASN A 80 -5.18 4.00 -6.45
C ASN A 80 -5.95 5.31 -6.59
N TYR A 81 -6.80 5.57 -5.60
CA TYR A 81 -7.65 6.78 -5.56
C TYR A 81 -7.35 7.56 -4.29
N ASP A 82 -7.52 8.89 -4.34
CA ASP A 82 -7.40 9.73 -3.16
C ASP A 82 -8.71 9.70 -2.36
N ALA A 83 -8.76 10.48 -1.27
CA ALA A 83 -9.94 10.52 -0.40
C ALA A 83 -11.18 11.08 -1.08
N ASN A 84 -10.99 11.83 -2.16
CA ASN A 84 -12.09 12.43 -2.92
C ASN A 84 -12.56 11.53 -4.07
N GLY A 85 -11.92 10.37 -4.25
CA GLY A 85 -12.28 9.44 -5.30
C GLY A 85 -11.60 9.70 -6.63
N ASN A 86 -10.61 10.58 -6.69
CA ASN A 86 -9.85 10.83 -7.91
C ASN A 86 -8.73 9.83 -8.07
N ALA A 87 -8.57 9.28 -9.27
CA ALA A 87 -7.48 8.34 -9.54
C ALA A 87 -6.14 9.08 -9.52
N ILE A 88 -5.20 8.60 -8.70
CA ILE A 88 -3.88 9.23 -8.53
C ILE A 88 -2.74 8.38 -9.08
N GLY A 89 -3.00 7.11 -9.38
CA GLY A 89 -1.97 6.24 -9.91
C GLY A 89 -2.41 4.80 -9.88
N ARG A 90 -1.46 3.90 -10.05
CA ARG A 90 -1.73 2.48 -10.02
C ARG A 90 -0.53 1.73 -9.45
N SER A 91 -0.80 0.52 -8.97
CA SER A 91 0.22 -0.39 -8.46
C SER A 91 0.16 -1.65 -9.29
N GLU A 92 1.28 -2.04 -9.86
CA GLU A 92 1.39 -3.24 -10.70
C GLU A 92 2.27 -4.27 -10.02
N GLU A 93 1.93 -5.54 -10.18
CA GLU A 93 2.72 -6.60 -9.59
C GLU A 93 4.11 -6.65 -10.23
N ALA A 94 5.12 -6.82 -9.38
CA ALA A 94 6.50 -6.95 -9.81
C ALA A 94 6.94 -8.41 -9.69
N PHE A 95 8.02 -8.76 -10.38
CA PHE A 95 8.65 -10.05 -10.18
C PHE A 95 9.14 -10.18 -8.74
N GLY A 96 8.93 -11.33 -8.15
CA GLY A 96 9.34 -11.56 -6.77
C GLY A 96 8.28 -11.25 -5.73
N GLY A 97 7.08 -10.86 -6.14
CA GLY A 97 5.94 -10.72 -5.25
C GLY A 97 5.72 -9.34 -4.64
N GLY A 98 6.41 -8.34 -5.14
CA GLY A 98 6.20 -6.96 -4.72
C GLY A 98 5.33 -6.18 -5.69
N PHE A 99 5.33 -4.86 -5.55
CA PHE A 99 4.56 -3.95 -6.41
C PHE A 99 5.41 -2.79 -6.87
N VAL A 100 5.15 -2.33 -8.08
CA VAL A 100 5.68 -1.08 -8.61
C VAL A 100 4.52 -0.08 -8.64
N HIS A 101 4.73 1.10 -8.07
CA HIS A 101 3.70 2.14 -7.99
C HIS A 101 4.00 3.21 -9.03
N LYS A 102 3.00 3.50 -9.87
CA LYS A 102 3.14 4.48 -10.95
C LYS A 102 2.16 5.62 -10.72
N ASN A 103 2.62 6.84 -10.97
CA ASN A 103 1.74 7.99 -10.93
C ASN A 103 0.83 7.98 -12.15
N LYS A 104 -0.31 8.61 -11.99
CA LYS A 104 -1.31 8.71 -13.03
C LYS A 104 -0.79 9.40 -14.30
#